data_284eae70f897bfeafe1456ca4766f860
#
_entry.id   284eae70f897bfeafe1456ca4766f860
#
_cell.length_a   1.000
_cell.length_b   1.000
_cell.length_c   1.000
_cell.angle_alpha   90.00
_cell.angle_beta   90.00
_cell.angle_gamma   90.00
#
_symmetry.space_group_name_H-M   'P 1'
#
loop_
_entity.id
_entity.type
_entity.pdbx_description
1 polymer ?
#
loop_
_entity_poly.entity_id
_entity_poly.type
_entity_poly.pdbx_seq_one_letter_code
_entity_poly.pdbx_strand_id
1 'polypeptide(L)'
;MDVNLTAHMYFKRKEYEKAAELYRESARSGDVGAAFNYGYCLWRGLGVDYNPEEAKSYFVYARDMKGGESCYNLAMLYMHGEGVKRDYRQAIRYMRIAAQHGCTEAKLYLGMAYTTGAVFEPEVQGICMIPFHKPEYRIPDTFLLTGDVIDAEEDEEARMSVISADANSAFEYFRSAAHSDPTYVAELVAKGQYLYAKCYIDGLGTDFNREKGALLMLAAGKSGSREAVAFLAENGITPELLLGEGKGKRHNRSGGV
;
A
#
# COMPACT_ATOMS: atom_id res chain seq x y z
N MET A 1 -28.94 13.82 -8.93
CA MET A 1 -28.20 12.64 -8.40
C MET A 1 -26.78 12.76 -8.90
N ASP A 2 -25.81 12.60 -8.04
CA ASP A 2 -24.40 12.71 -8.43
C ASP A 2 -24.08 11.57 -9.42
N VAL A 3 -23.68 11.92 -10.64
CA VAL A 3 -23.40 10.98 -11.75
C VAL A 3 -22.26 10.05 -11.38
N ASN A 4 -21.22 10.59 -10.72
CA ASN A 4 -20.06 9.82 -10.30
C ASN A 4 -20.43 8.77 -9.22
N LEU A 5 -21.31 9.13 -8.27
CA LEU A 5 -21.81 8.18 -7.27
C LEU A 5 -22.62 7.06 -7.92
N THR A 6 -23.46 7.40 -8.92
CA THR A 6 -24.25 6.41 -9.66
C THR A 6 -23.33 5.45 -10.45
N ALA A 7 -22.32 6.00 -11.13
CA ALA A 7 -21.29 5.23 -11.82
C ALA A 7 -20.62 4.23 -10.87
N HIS A 8 -20.29 4.70 -9.67
CA HIS A 8 -19.67 3.85 -8.66
C HIS A 8 -20.58 2.70 -8.19
N MET A 9 -21.89 2.93 -8.06
CA MET A 9 -22.84 1.86 -7.74
C MET A 9 -22.89 0.78 -8.84
N TYR A 10 -22.83 1.17 -10.11
CA TYR A 10 -22.73 0.22 -11.21
C TYR A 10 -21.40 -0.53 -11.19
N PHE A 11 -20.30 0.15 -10.93
CA PHE A 11 -18.97 -0.47 -10.82
C PHE A 11 -18.94 -1.57 -9.74
N LYS A 12 -19.50 -1.29 -8.55
CA LYS A 12 -19.63 -2.30 -7.48
C LYS A 12 -20.47 -3.52 -7.87
N ARG A 13 -21.47 -3.32 -8.69
CA ARG A 13 -22.31 -4.41 -9.22
C ARG A 13 -21.68 -5.15 -10.39
N LYS A 14 -20.44 -4.76 -10.78
CA LYS A 14 -19.72 -5.29 -11.95
C LYS A 14 -20.42 -4.99 -13.28
N GLU A 15 -21.32 -4.01 -13.31
CA GLU A 15 -21.96 -3.48 -14.52
C GLU A 15 -21.01 -2.43 -15.13
N TYR A 16 -19.84 -2.89 -15.62
CA TYR A 16 -18.72 -2.03 -15.94
C TYR A 16 -18.98 -1.10 -17.14
N GLU A 17 -19.76 -1.54 -18.14
CA GLU A 17 -20.11 -0.73 -19.30
C GLU A 17 -20.87 0.52 -18.88
N LYS A 18 -21.89 0.37 -18.04
CA LYS A 18 -22.67 1.51 -17.51
C LYS A 18 -21.83 2.41 -16.62
N ALA A 19 -20.98 1.81 -15.79
CA ALA A 19 -20.09 2.55 -14.91
C ALA A 19 -19.09 3.40 -15.71
N ALA A 20 -18.44 2.81 -16.72
CA ALA A 20 -17.48 3.50 -17.56
C ALA A 20 -18.10 4.63 -18.38
N GLU A 21 -19.32 4.44 -18.92
CA GLU A 21 -20.05 5.49 -19.63
C GLU A 21 -20.32 6.70 -18.74
N LEU A 22 -20.83 6.47 -17.53
CA LEU A 22 -21.11 7.54 -16.57
C LEU A 22 -19.84 8.21 -16.05
N TYR A 23 -18.77 7.45 -15.79
CA TYR A 23 -17.46 8.03 -15.43
C TYR A 23 -16.94 8.93 -16.55
N ARG A 24 -17.04 8.49 -17.82
CA ARG A 24 -16.62 9.29 -18.97
C ARG A 24 -17.42 10.58 -19.09
N GLU A 25 -18.74 10.52 -18.91
CA GLU A 25 -19.63 11.70 -18.94
C GLU A 25 -19.25 12.69 -17.83
N SER A 26 -19.11 12.20 -16.60
CA SER A 26 -18.73 13.02 -15.44
C SER A 26 -17.32 13.61 -15.58
N ALA A 27 -16.37 12.84 -16.12
CA ALA A 27 -15.00 13.30 -16.40
C ALA A 27 -14.99 14.44 -17.43
N ARG A 28 -15.81 14.36 -18.48
CA ARG A 28 -15.98 15.44 -19.48
C ARG A 28 -16.56 16.71 -18.88
N SER A 29 -17.31 16.60 -17.81
CA SER A 29 -17.85 17.74 -17.05
C SER A 29 -16.83 18.32 -16.04
N GLY A 30 -15.60 17.78 -16.00
CA GLY A 30 -14.51 18.26 -15.15
C GLY A 30 -14.40 17.56 -13.80
N ASP A 31 -15.15 16.49 -13.54
CA ASP A 31 -15.00 15.71 -12.31
C ASP A 31 -13.69 14.90 -12.35
N VAL A 32 -12.77 15.26 -11.46
CA VAL A 32 -11.42 14.68 -11.37
C VAL A 32 -11.47 13.24 -10.88
N GLY A 33 -12.37 12.93 -9.94
CA GLY A 33 -12.56 11.56 -9.46
C GLY A 33 -13.11 10.64 -10.53
N ALA A 34 -14.08 11.13 -11.31
CA ALA A 34 -14.60 10.38 -12.45
C ALA A 34 -13.55 10.20 -13.55
N ALA A 35 -12.73 11.22 -13.82
CA ALA A 35 -11.61 11.12 -14.76
C ALA A 35 -10.61 10.04 -14.34
N PHE A 36 -10.24 10.00 -13.06
CA PHE A 36 -9.40 8.95 -12.51
C PHE A 36 -10.04 7.56 -12.68
N ASN A 37 -11.31 7.41 -12.32
CA ASN A 37 -12.02 6.13 -12.40
C ASN A 37 -12.20 5.66 -13.86
N TYR A 38 -12.44 6.59 -14.79
CA TYR A 38 -12.50 6.26 -16.20
C TYR A 38 -11.13 5.83 -16.73
N GLY A 39 -10.07 6.54 -16.35
CA GLY A 39 -8.69 6.12 -16.63
C GLY A 39 -8.39 4.71 -16.13
N TYR A 40 -8.87 4.36 -14.95
CA TYR A 40 -8.75 3.00 -14.43
C TYR A 40 -9.53 1.98 -15.26
N CYS A 41 -10.76 2.31 -15.69
CA CYS A 41 -11.54 1.45 -16.57
C CYS A 41 -10.82 1.19 -17.91
N LEU A 42 -10.25 2.23 -18.53
CA LEU A 42 -9.45 2.12 -19.74
C LEU A 42 -8.20 1.24 -19.54
N TRP A 43 -7.50 1.44 -18.42
CA TRP A 43 -6.30 0.66 -18.12
C TRP A 43 -6.59 -0.81 -17.86
N ARG A 44 -7.75 -1.13 -17.30
CA ARG A 44 -8.13 -2.51 -16.96
C ARG A 44 -9.07 -3.18 -17.96
N GLY A 45 -9.50 -2.47 -19.00
CA GLY A 45 -10.50 -2.96 -19.94
C GLY A 45 -11.85 -3.25 -19.30
N LEU A 46 -12.27 -2.44 -18.33
CA LEU A 46 -13.52 -2.64 -17.58
C LEU A 46 -14.64 -1.84 -18.20
N GLY A 47 -15.49 -2.51 -19.00
CA GLY A 47 -16.62 -1.90 -19.71
C GLY A 47 -16.23 -1.00 -20.86
N VAL A 48 -14.96 -0.95 -21.20
CA VAL A 48 -14.36 -0.25 -22.35
C VAL A 48 -13.18 -1.05 -22.85
N ASP A 49 -12.75 -0.82 -24.08
CA ASP A 49 -11.56 -1.44 -24.64
C ASP A 49 -10.33 -1.04 -23.83
N TYR A 50 -9.41 -2.01 -23.63
CA TYR A 50 -8.13 -1.76 -22.98
C TYR A 50 -7.33 -0.72 -23.76
N ASN A 51 -7.05 0.41 -23.11
CA ASN A 51 -6.32 1.53 -23.71
C ASN A 51 -5.46 2.25 -22.66
N PRO A 52 -4.26 1.73 -22.34
CA PRO A 52 -3.40 2.31 -21.31
C PRO A 52 -2.80 3.67 -21.71
N GLU A 53 -2.67 3.96 -23.00
CA GLU A 53 -2.21 5.27 -23.48
C GLU A 53 -3.21 6.37 -23.15
N GLU A 54 -4.50 6.12 -23.40
CA GLU A 54 -5.56 7.04 -23.05
C GLU A 54 -5.72 7.12 -21.52
N ALA A 55 -5.65 6.00 -20.81
CA ALA A 55 -5.68 5.95 -19.35
C ALA A 55 -4.62 6.86 -18.71
N LYS A 56 -3.38 6.83 -19.25
CA LYS A 56 -2.31 7.74 -18.81
C LYS A 56 -2.74 9.21 -18.88
N SER A 57 -3.42 9.63 -19.93
CA SER A 57 -3.85 11.02 -20.08
C SER A 57 -4.85 11.41 -18.98
N TYR A 58 -5.77 10.52 -18.61
CA TYR A 58 -6.69 10.73 -17.50
C TYR A 58 -5.97 10.75 -16.13
N PHE A 59 -4.97 9.90 -15.93
CA PHE A 59 -4.18 9.91 -14.68
C PHE A 59 -3.31 11.17 -14.58
N VAL A 60 -2.75 11.65 -15.68
CA VAL A 60 -2.02 12.93 -15.70
C VAL A 60 -2.95 14.08 -15.33
N TYR A 61 -4.14 14.14 -15.89
CA TYR A 61 -5.14 15.15 -15.54
C TYR A 61 -5.52 15.07 -14.05
N ALA A 62 -5.80 13.87 -13.53
CA ALA A 62 -6.17 13.67 -12.13
C ALA A 62 -5.00 13.97 -11.16
N ARG A 63 -3.75 13.70 -11.55
CA ARG A 63 -2.55 14.04 -10.78
C ARG A 63 -2.44 15.53 -10.50
N ASP A 64 -2.68 16.35 -11.51
CA ASP A 64 -2.52 17.81 -11.41
C ASP A 64 -3.48 18.43 -10.39
N MET A 65 -4.54 17.70 -10.03
CA MET A 65 -5.49 18.06 -8.98
C MET A 65 -5.19 17.40 -7.60
N LYS A 66 -3.94 16.98 -7.37
CA LYS A 66 -3.40 16.44 -6.10
C LYS A 66 -3.76 14.98 -5.78
N GLY A 67 -3.98 14.13 -6.78
CA GLY A 67 -4.26 12.70 -6.55
C GLY A 67 -2.99 11.87 -6.31
N GLY A 68 -2.73 11.46 -5.07
CA GLY A 68 -1.64 10.51 -4.76
C GLY A 68 -1.83 9.18 -5.47
N GLU A 69 -3.05 8.71 -5.54
CA GLU A 69 -3.47 7.47 -6.21
C GLU A 69 -3.22 7.55 -7.74
N SER A 70 -3.44 8.71 -8.35
CA SER A 70 -3.14 8.93 -9.77
C SER A 70 -1.63 8.81 -10.04
N CYS A 71 -0.81 9.35 -9.15
CA CYS A 71 0.65 9.21 -9.24
C CYS A 71 1.08 7.74 -9.05
N TYR A 72 0.43 7.00 -8.15
CA TYR A 72 0.67 5.57 -8.00
C TYR A 72 0.35 4.80 -9.28
N ASN A 73 -0.83 5.04 -9.88
CA ASN A 73 -1.20 4.39 -11.14
C ASN A 73 -0.25 4.76 -12.30
N LEU A 74 0.20 6.03 -12.38
CA LEU A 74 1.24 6.41 -13.33
C LEU A 74 2.56 5.66 -13.09
N ALA A 75 2.96 5.49 -11.82
CA ALA A 75 4.14 4.70 -11.50
C ALA A 75 4.01 3.26 -12.00
N MET A 76 2.83 2.65 -11.84
CA MET A 76 2.56 1.30 -12.33
C MET A 76 2.65 1.21 -13.87
N LEU A 77 2.09 2.17 -14.60
CA LEU A 77 2.21 2.20 -16.07
C LEU A 77 3.68 2.22 -16.52
N TYR A 78 4.51 3.07 -15.90
CA TYR A 78 5.94 3.13 -16.21
C TYR A 78 6.71 1.88 -15.76
N MET A 79 6.30 1.24 -14.68
CA MET A 79 6.92 0.05 -14.14
C MET A 79 6.71 -1.16 -15.07
N HIS A 80 5.49 -1.32 -15.59
CA HIS A 80 5.13 -2.43 -16.47
C HIS A 80 5.33 -2.12 -17.96
N GLY A 81 5.52 -0.85 -18.33
CA GLY A 81 5.61 -0.44 -19.75
C GLY A 81 4.26 -0.48 -20.46
N GLU A 82 3.15 -0.26 -19.74
CA GLU A 82 1.80 -0.26 -20.30
C GLU A 82 1.43 1.12 -20.83
N GLY A 83 1.19 1.25 -22.14
CA GLY A 83 0.92 2.52 -22.82
C GLY A 83 2.07 3.53 -22.80
N VAL A 84 3.23 3.14 -22.29
CA VAL A 84 4.47 3.91 -22.23
C VAL A 84 5.66 2.97 -22.35
N LYS A 85 6.82 3.50 -22.74
CA LYS A 85 8.06 2.73 -22.61
C LYS A 85 8.35 2.52 -21.12
N ARG A 86 8.70 1.27 -20.72
CA ARG A 86 9.11 0.95 -19.35
C ARG A 86 10.24 1.86 -18.90
N ASP A 87 10.09 2.44 -17.71
CA ASP A 87 11.06 3.36 -17.12
C ASP A 87 10.95 3.32 -15.58
N TYR A 88 11.82 2.55 -14.94
CA TYR A 88 11.84 2.42 -13.48
C TYR A 88 12.18 3.73 -12.76
N ARG A 89 12.96 4.64 -13.38
CA ARG A 89 13.27 5.95 -12.79
C ARG A 89 12.03 6.83 -12.73
N GLN A 90 11.22 6.84 -13.79
CA GLN A 90 9.95 7.54 -13.79
C GLN A 90 8.96 6.87 -12.82
N ALA A 91 8.90 5.55 -12.78
CA ALA A 91 8.07 4.81 -11.84
C ALA A 91 8.38 5.21 -10.38
N ILE A 92 9.64 5.17 -9.97
CA ILE A 92 10.05 5.56 -8.60
C ILE A 92 9.80 7.05 -8.34
N ARG A 93 10.00 7.92 -9.35
CA ARG A 93 9.66 9.34 -9.22
C ARG A 93 8.18 9.56 -8.90
N TYR A 94 7.29 8.92 -9.67
CA TYR A 94 5.84 9.00 -9.42
C TYR A 94 5.46 8.33 -8.10
N MET A 95 6.11 7.21 -7.73
CA MET A 95 5.89 6.55 -6.45
C MET A 95 6.21 7.46 -5.26
N ARG A 96 7.32 8.24 -5.34
CA ARG A 96 7.67 9.24 -4.30
C ARG A 96 6.64 10.36 -4.22
N ILE A 97 6.16 10.87 -5.36
CA ILE A 97 5.10 11.88 -5.39
C ILE A 97 3.82 11.31 -4.76
N ALA A 98 3.42 10.10 -5.10
CA ALA A 98 2.27 9.43 -4.51
C ALA A 98 2.37 9.34 -2.98
N ALA A 99 3.53 8.91 -2.47
CA ALA A 99 3.78 8.82 -1.03
C ALA A 99 3.71 10.19 -0.32
N GLN A 100 4.24 11.26 -0.95
CA GLN A 100 4.16 12.64 -0.44
C GLN A 100 2.72 13.13 -0.36
N HIS A 101 1.85 12.70 -1.28
CA HIS A 101 0.42 13.01 -1.27
C HIS A 101 -0.42 12.03 -0.41
N GLY A 102 0.23 11.19 0.36
CA GLY A 102 -0.45 10.37 1.37
C GLY A 102 -0.80 8.95 0.94
N CYS A 103 -0.52 8.54 -0.32
CA CYS A 103 -0.80 7.19 -0.80
C CYS A 103 -0.05 6.14 0.04
N THR A 104 -0.79 5.32 0.77
CA THR A 104 -0.23 4.34 1.71
C THR A 104 0.46 3.20 0.99
N GLU A 105 -0.05 2.77 -0.15
CA GLU A 105 0.55 1.77 -1.03
C GLU A 105 1.95 2.21 -1.48
N ALA A 106 2.07 3.45 -1.91
CA ALA A 106 3.35 4.02 -2.33
C ALA A 106 4.37 4.10 -1.18
N LYS A 107 3.92 4.43 0.02
CA LYS A 107 4.78 4.42 1.22
C LYS A 107 5.28 3.02 1.53
N LEU A 108 4.40 2.02 1.52
CA LEU A 108 4.77 0.63 1.75
C LEU A 108 5.75 0.13 0.68
N TYR A 109 5.46 0.42 -0.59
CA TYR A 109 6.33 0.08 -1.70
C TYR A 109 7.74 0.64 -1.51
N LEU A 110 7.85 1.96 -1.26
CA LEU A 110 9.14 2.62 -1.09
C LEU A 110 9.89 2.11 0.13
N GLY A 111 9.19 1.86 1.25
CA GLY A 111 9.80 1.25 2.42
C GLY A 111 10.46 -0.09 2.11
N MET A 112 9.77 -0.97 1.38
CA MET A 112 10.32 -2.26 0.96
C MET A 112 11.45 -2.11 -0.07
N ALA A 113 11.30 -1.22 -1.06
CA ALA A 113 12.32 -0.97 -2.06
C ALA A 113 13.62 -0.42 -1.43
N TYR A 114 13.52 0.46 -0.44
CA TYR A 114 14.68 0.92 0.32
C TYR A 114 15.28 -0.14 1.26
N THR A 115 14.47 -1.10 1.72
CA THR A 115 15.00 -2.23 2.51
C THR A 115 15.87 -3.15 1.66
N THR A 116 15.45 -3.42 0.43
CA THR A 116 16.13 -4.36 -0.48
C THR A 116 17.19 -3.69 -1.36
N GLY A 117 17.10 -2.39 -1.58
CA GLY A 117 17.93 -1.65 -2.54
C GLY A 117 17.58 -1.94 -4.00
N ALA A 118 16.36 -2.43 -4.26
CA ALA A 118 15.92 -2.81 -5.59
C ALA A 118 14.49 -2.34 -5.87
N VAL A 119 14.21 -2.04 -7.13
CA VAL A 119 12.85 -1.89 -7.65
C VAL A 119 12.27 -3.28 -7.89
N PHE A 120 11.05 -3.53 -7.45
CA PHE A 120 10.32 -4.76 -7.71
C PHE A 120 8.97 -4.44 -8.35
N GLU A 121 8.42 -5.37 -9.11
CA GLU A 121 7.10 -5.22 -9.70
C GLU A 121 6.04 -5.68 -8.68
N PRO A 122 5.18 -4.77 -8.17
CA PRO A 122 4.14 -5.19 -7.26
C PRO A 122 3.04 -5.92 -8.04
N GLU A 123 2.49 -6.97 -7.46
CA GLU A 123 1.34 -7.68 -8.04
C GLU A 123 0.05 -6.85 -8.05
N VAL A 124 0.05 -5.73 -7.34
CA VAL A 124 -1.11 -4.82 -7.25
C VAL A 124 -1.28 -4.04 -8.53
N GLN A 125 -2.36 -4.30 -9.22
CA GLN A 125 -2.67 -3.77 -10.56
C GLN A 125 -3.28 -2.37 -10.53
N GLY A 126 -2.82 -1.48 -9.66
CA GLY A 126 -3.29 -0.09 -9.56
C GLY A 126 -4.41 0.12 -8.54
N ILE A 127 -4.73 1.36 -8.30
CA ILE A 127 -5.74 1.79 -7.35
C ILE A 127 -6.95 2.31 -8.12
N CYS A 128 -8.14 1.80 -7.79
CA CYS A 128 -9.40 2.39 -8.21
C CYS A 128 -9.91 3.33 -7.11
N MET A 129 -9.98 4.61 -7.40
CA MET A 129 -10.54 5.60 -6.48
C MET A 129 -12.05 5.44 -6.41
N ILE A 130 -12.54 5.14 -5.22
CA ILE A 130 -13.97 5.07 -4.96
C ILE A 130 -14.32 6.26 -4.07
N PRO A 131 -14.98 7.30 -4.61
CA PRO A 131 -15.45 8.38 -3.79
C PRO A 131 -16.53 7.86 -2.83
N PHE A 132 -16.34 8.09 -1.55
CA PHE A 132 -17.31 7.99 -0.46
C PHE A 132 -17.55 6.65 0.25
N HIS A 133 -17.22 5.49 -0.27
CA HIS A 133 -17.32 4.27 0.56
C HIS A 133 -16.23 3.29 0.15
N LYS A 134 -15.55 2.73 1.17
CA LYS A 134 -14.56 1.68 1.02
C LYS A 134 -14.97 0.68 -0.05
N PRO A 135 -14.09 0.38 -0.98
CA PRO A 135 -14.11 -0.92 -1.58
C PRO A 135 -13.78 -1.94 -0.49
N GLU A 136 -14.34 -3.11 -0.62
CA GLU A 136 -13.67 -4.30 -0.15
C GLU A 136 -12.43 -4.50 -1.03
N TYR A 137 -11.44 -3.66 -0.83
CA TYR A 137 -10.15 -3.75 -1.45
C TYR A 137 -9.41 -4.84 -0.70
N ARG A 138 -9.59 -6.08 -1.15
CA ARG A 138 -8.68 -7.14 -0.79
C ARG A 138 -7.37 -6.83 -1.48
N ILE A 139 -6.39 -6.39 -0.70
CA ILE A 139 -5.00 -6.53 -1.09
C ILE A 139 -4.82 -8.03 -1.31
N PRO A 140 -4.39 -8.48 -2.49
CA PRO A 140 -3.99 -9.86 -2.65
C PRO A 140 -2.98 -10.20 -1.55
N ASP A 141 -3.08 -11.39 -0.97
CA ASP A 141 -2.13 -11.88 0.05
C ASP A 141 -0.67 -11.83 -0.46
N THR A 142 -0.48 -11.64 -1.73
CA THR A 142 0.74 -11.52 -2.52
C THR A 142 1.37 -10.12 -2.56
N PHE A 143 0.81 -9.11 -1.91
CA PHE A 143 1.59 -7.88 -1.61
C PHE A 143 2.76 -8.17 -0.65
N LEU A 144 2.87 -9.39 -0.24
CA LEU A 144 3.98 -9.99 0.49
C LEU A 144 5.07 -10.40 -0.50
N LEU A 145 6.12 -9.59 -0.65
CA LEU A 145 7.52 -9.98 -0.95
C LEU A 145 7.81 -11.12 -1.98
N THR A 146 6.83 -11.67 -2.65
CA THR A 146 7.02 -12.59 -3.75
C THR A 146 6.89 -11.81 -5.06
N GLY A 147 7.85 -10.90 -5.29
CA GLY A 147 8.09 -10.47 -6.65
C GLY A 147 8.57 -11.70 -7.41
N ASP A 148 7.77 -12.22 -8.33
CA ASP A 148 8.28 -13.12 -9.33
C ASP A 148 9.44 -12.40 -10.00
N VAL A 149 10.62 -12.98 -9.86
CA VAL A 149 11.81 -12.55 -10.58
C VAL A 149 11.51 -12.82 -12.04
N ILE A 150 11.08 -11.77 -12.76
CA ILE A 150 10.95 -11.88 -14.20
C ILE A 150 12.36 -12.05 -14.76
N ASP A 151 12.61 -13.19 -15.36
CA ASP A 151 13.83 -13.55 -16.04
C ASP A 151 14.17 -12.56 -17.17
N ALA A 152 14.95 -11.53 -16.83
CA ALA A 152 15.71 -10.76 -17.80
C ALA A 152 16.89 -10.12 -17.07
N GLU A 153 18.08 -10.67 -17.27
CA GLU A 153 19.35 -10.16 -16.73
C GLU A 153 19.57 -8.66 -17.04
N GLU A 154 19.10 -8.18 -18.18
CA GLU A 154 19.15 -6.75 -18.56
C GLU A 154 18.23 -5.84 -17.71
N ASP A 155 17.13 -6.37 -17.16
CA ASP A 155 16.20 -5.59 -16.33
C ASP A 155 16.67 -5.50 -14.86
N GLU A 156 17.47 -6.44 -14.39
CA GLU A 156 17.94 -6.46 -12.99
C GLU A 156 18.94 -5.33 -12.72
N GLU A 157 19.91 -5.12 -13.61
CA GLU A 157 20.86 -4.00 -13.49
C GLU A 157 20.15 -2.64 -13.55
N ALA A 158 19.14 -2.50 -14.41
CA ALA A 158 18.31 -1.30 -14.49
C ALA A 158 17.50 -1.06 -13.20
N ARG A 159 17.00 -2.11 -12.54
CA ARG A 159 16.28 -2.03 -11.26
C ARG A 159 17.18 -1.64 -10.11
N MET A 160 18.35 -2.27 -10.02
CA MET A 160 19.32 -2.02 -8.94
C MET A 160 19.95 -0.61 -9.02
N SER A 161 20.01 -0.01 -10.20
CA SER A 161 20.62 1.32 -10.42
C SER A 161 19.71 2.49 -10.02
N VAL A 162 18.42 2.26 -9.77
CA VAL A 162 17.42 3.32 -9.54
C VAL A 162 17.26 3.69 -8.08
N ILE A 163 17.40 2.72 -7.19
CA ILE A 163 17.24 2.86 -5.76
C ILE A 163 18.34 2.06 -5.07
N SER A 164 18.93 2.62 -4.04
CA SER A 164 19.91 1.94 -3.18
C SER A 164 19.30 1.62 -1.83
N ALA A 165 19.74 0.55 -1.19
CA ALA A 165 19.33 0.22 0.16
C ALA A 165 19.65 1.38 1.13
N ASP A 166 18.63 1.79 1.88
CA ASP A 166 18.74 2.83 2.90
C ASP A 166 17.76 2.54 4.04
N ALA A 167 18.29 2.01 5.11
CA ALA A 167 17.52 1.60 6.27
C ALA A 167 16.75 2.76 6.93
N ASN A 168 17.32 3.98 6.92
CA ASN A 168 16.66 5.14 7.50
C ASN A 168 15.44 5.56 6.66
N SER A 169 15.59 5.60 5.34
CA SER A 169 14.46 5.86 4.43
C SER A 169 13.39 4.77 4.56
N ALA A 170 13.77 3.50 4.63
CA ALA A 170 12.84 2.39 4.84
C ALA A 170 12.02 2.58 6.12
N PHE A 171 12.69 2.86 7.24
CA PHE A 171 12.05 3.13 8.52
C PHE A 171 11.05 4.28 8.45
N GLU A 172 11.43 5.41 7.86
CA GLU A 172 10.57 6.58 7.75
C GLU A 172 9.32 6.32 6.90
N TYR A 173 9.47 5.58 5.81
CA TYR A 173 8.32 5.19 4.99
C TYR A 173 7.37 4.24 5.72
N PHE A 174 7.88 3.22 6.44
CA PHE A 174 7.04 2.33 7.23
C PHE A 174 6.37 3.07 8.39
N ARG A 175 7.09 3.98 9.06
CA ARG A 175 6.51 4.86 10.08
C ARG A 175 5.37 5.70 9.50
N SER A 176 5.59 6.32 8.34
CA SER A 176 4.56 7.13 7.68
C SER A 176 3.35 6.30 7.26
N ALA A 177 3.54 5.07 6.77
CA ALA A 177 2.45 4.16 6.42
C ALA A 177 1.65 3.74 7.65
N ALA A 178 2.35 3.42 8.77
CA ALA A 178 1.72 3.03 10.04
C ALA A 178 0.81 4.11 10.65
N HIS A 179 1.06 5.38 10.33
CA HIS A 179 0.30 6.54 10.82
C HIS A 179 -0.63 7.14 9.75
N SER A 180 -0.85 6.46 8.64
CA SER A 180 -1.83 6.88 7.64
C SER A 180 -3.27 6.76 8.18
N ASP A 181 -4.20 7.51 7.59
CA ASP A 181 -5.62 7.41 7.94
C ASP A 181 -6.17 6.03 7.56
N PRO A 182 -6.66 5.22 8.51
CA PRO A 182 -7.14 3.88 8.24
C PRO A 182 -8.53 3.85 7.59
N THR A 183 -9.21 4.98 7.43
CA THR A 183 -10.62 5.05 7.01
C THR A 183 -10.88 4.27 5.73
N TYR A 184 -9.96 4.32 4.77
CA TYR A 184 -10.10 3.66 3.46
C TYR A 184 -9.11 2.52 3.22
N VAL A 185 -8.05 2.43 4.03
CA VAL A 185 -6.91 1.53 3.81
C VAL A 185 -6.45 0.85 5.10
N ALA A 186 -7.42 0.47 5.95
CA ALA A 186 -7.13 -0.10 7.28
C ALA A 186 -6.15 -1.28 7.24
N GLU A 187 -6.28 -2.16 6.25
CA GLU A 187 -5.42 -3.33 6.08
C GLU A 187 -3.97 -2.92 5.72
N LEU A 188 -3.81 -1.90 4.85
CA LEU A 188 -2.49 -1.36 4.51
C LEU A 188 -1.84 -0.65 5.70
N VAL A 189 -2.62 0.09 6.46
CA VAL A 189 -2.13 0.75 7.68
C VAL A 189 -1.70 -0.29 8.71
N ALA A 190 -2.48 -1.36 8.91
CA ALA A 190 -2.11 -2.46 9.80
C ALA A 190 -0.82 -3.16 9.36
N LYS A 191 -0.62 -3.34 8.04
CA LYS A 191 0.64 -3.84 7.48
C LYS A 191 1.79 -2.87 7.71
N GLY A 192 1.57 -1.57 7.52
CA GLY A 192 2.55 -0.52 7.84
C GLY A 192 2.96 -0.56 9.31
N GLN A 193 2.00 -0.74 10.22
CA GLN A 193 2.24 -0.90 11.65
C GLN A 193 3.09 -2.14 11.97
N TYR A 194 2.82 -3.27 11.30
CA TYR A 194 3.64 -4.48 11.42
C TYR A 194 5.08 -4.25 10.97
N LEU A 195 5.30 -3.65 9.79
CA LEU A 195 6.64 -3.40 9.27
C LEU A 195 7.40 -2.36 10.11
N TYR A 196 6.71 -1.34 10.60
CA TYR A 196 7.26 -0.37 11.53
C TYR A 196 7.69 -1.02 12.87
N ALA A 197 6.87 -1.92 13.42
CA ALA A 197 7.23 -2.71 14.60
C ALA A 197 8.47 -3.58 14.35
N LYS A 198 8.54 -4.21 13.18
CA LYS A 198 9.69 -5.00 12.75
C LYS A 198 10.98 -4.19 12.71
N CYS A 199 10.94 -2.94 12.28
CA CYS A 199 12.11 -2.08 12.28
C CYS A 199 12.77 -1.99 13.69
N TYR A 200 11.97 -1.90 14.74
CA TYR A 200 12.51 -1.91 16.11
C TYR A 200 13.02 -3.27 16.56
N ILE A 201 12.41 -4.36 16.08
CA ILE A 201 12.84 -5.73 16.41
C ILE A 201 14.14 -6.08 15.71
N ASP A 202 14.30 -5.62 14.47
CA ASP A 202 15.46 -5.96 13.62
C ASP A 202 16.56 -4.88 13.66
N GLY A 203 16.30 -3.70 14.24
CA GLY A 203 17.23 -2.57 14.24
C GLY A 203 17.35 -1.90 12.86
N LEU A 204 16.31 -1.99 12.00
CA LEU A 204 16.34 -1.45 10.66
C LEU A 204 16.05 0.07 10.68
N GLY A 205 17.07 0.89 10.43
CA GLY A 205 16.96 2.35 10.40
C GLY A 205 16.61 2.99 11.74
N THR A 206 16.74 2.24 12.84
CA THR A 206 16.50 2.70 14.21
C THR A 206 17.29 1.82 15.19
N ASP A 207 17.46 2.27 16.42
CA ASP A 207 18.03 1.44 17.46
C ASP A 207 17.17 0.21 17.74
N PHE A 208 17.82 -0.94 17.91
CA PHE A 208 17.15 -2.16 18.33
C PHE A 208 16.43 -1.96 19.66
N ASN A 209 15.11 -2.23 19.66
CA ASN A 209 14.30 -2.14 20.86
C ASN A 209 13.16 -3.18 20.81
N ARG A 210 13.47 -4.37 21.36
CA ARG A 210 12.55 -5.52 21.32
C ARG A 210 11.23 -5.23 22.05
N GLU A 211 11.29 -4.53 23.18
CA GLU A 211 10.08 -4.23 23.98
C GLU A 211 9.14 -3.30 23.20
N LYS A 212 9.67 -2.19 22.69
CA LYS A 212 8.91 -1.26 21.85
C LYS A 212 8.35 -1.92 20.59
N GLY A 213 9.18 -2.73 19.92
CA GLY A 213 8.77 -3.50 18.76
C GLY A 213 7.62 -4.46 19.07
N ALA A 214 7.70 -5.18 20.20
CA ALA A 214 6.64 -6.11 20.62
C ALA A 214 5.33 -5.40 20.98
N LEU A 215 5.39 -4.24 21.64
CA LEU A 215 4.19 -3.43 21.90
C LEU A 215 3.52 -2.91 20.63
N LEU A 216 4.32 -2.43 19.68
CA LEU A 216 3.83 -2.01 18.36
C LEU A 216 3.25 -3.20 17.56
N MET A 217 3.87 -4.39 17.68
CA MET A 217 3.38 -5.62 17.05
C MET A 217 2.00 -6.02 17.60
N LEU A 218 1.77 -5.91 18.92
CA LEU A 218 0.45 -6.10 19.52
C LEU A 218 -0.57 -5.10 18.99
N ALA A 219 -0.19 -3.84 18.85
CA ALA A 219 -1.05 -2.81 18.29
C ALA A 219 -1.42 -3.12 16.83
N ALA A 220 -0.45 -3.53 16.01
CA ALA A 220 -0.67 -3.96 14.64
C ALA A 220 -1.64 -5.16 14.54
N GLY A 221 -1.48 -6.17 15.41
CA GLY A 221 -2.40 -7.31 15.48
C GLY A 221 -3.84 -6.89 15.83
N LYS A 222 -4.01 -5.97 16.79
CA LYS A 222 -5.31 -5.39 17.14
C LYS A 222 -5.93 -4.58 15.99
N SER A 223 -5.11 -3.96 15.16
CA SER A 223 -5.54 -3.23 13.96
C SER A 223 -5.85 -4.15 12.77
N GLY A 224 -5.68 -5.47 12.92
CA GLY A 224 -6.04 -6.46 11.90
C GLY A 224 -4.88 -6.98 11.05
N SER A 225 -3.61 -6.72 11.41
CA SER A 225 -2.48 -7.33 10.70
C SER A 225 -2.37 -8.81 11.04
N ARG A 226 -2.54 -9.66 10.03
CA ARG A 226 -2.39 -11.12 10.15
C ARG A 226 -0.94 -11.50 10.40
N GLU A 227 -0.01 -10.80 9.77
CA GLU A 227 1.43 -11.00 9.94
C GLU A 227 1.87 -10.70 11.37
N ALA A 228 1.32 -9.65 11.98
CA ALA A 228 1.60 -9.33 13.37
C ALA A 228 1.05 -10.41 14.31
N VAL A 229 -0.16 -10.91 14.07
CA VAL A 229 -0.75 -12.00 14.86
C VAL A 229 0.09 -13.28 14.75
N ALA A 230 0.49 -13.65 13.52
CA ALA A 230 1.35 -14.81 13.30
C ALA A 230 2.70 -14.67 14.01
N PHE A 231 3.35 -13.51 13.86
CA PHE A 231 4.63 -13.22 14.52
C PHE A 231 4.55 -13.34 16.06
N LEU A 232 3.49 -12.80 16.66
CA LEU A 232 3.27 -12.86 18.11
C LEU A 232 3.09 -14.31 18.58
N ALA A 233 2.31 -15.10 17.83
CA ALA A 233 2.07 -16.52 18.15
C ALA A 233 3.36 -17.35 18.05
N GLU A 234 4.14 -17.17 16.99
CA GLU A 234 5.40 -17.88 16.77
C GLU A 234 6.45 -17.55 17.84
N ASN A 235 6.45 -16.33 18.37
CA ASN A 235 7.39 -15.90 19.40
C ASN A 235 6.85 -16.03 20.83
N GLY A 236 5.65 -16.59 21.02
CA GLY A 236 5.01 -16.76 22.33
C GLY A 236 4.79 -15.44 23.07
N ILE A 237 4.59 -14.34 22.36
CA ILE A 237 4.42 -13.01 22.94
C ILE A 237 2.92 -12.78 23.19
N THR A 238 2.53 -12.70 24.46
CA THR A 238 1.16 -12.37 24.86
C THR A 238 1.09 -11.00 25.51
N PRO A 239 -0.09 -10.33 25.49
CA PRO A 239 -0.29 -9.04 26.15
C PRO A 239 0.10 -9.06 27.63
N GLU A 240 -0.20 -10.16 28.32
CA GLU A 240 0.08 -10.34 29.76
C GLU A 240 1.58 -10.39 30.06
N LEU A 241 2.38 -10.98 29.16
CA LEU A 241 3.83 -11.03 29.27
C LEU A 241 4.47 -9.64 29.14
N LEU A 242 3.94 -8.79 28.26
CA LEU A 242 4.48 -7.45 28.01
C LEU A 242 4.02 -6.42 29.03
N LEU A 243 2.79 -6.51 29.52
CA LEU A 243 2.23 -5.58 30.49
C LEU A 243 2.61 -5.91 31.95
N GLY A 244 3.37 -6.99 32.17
CA GLY A 244 3.88 -7.31 33.49
C GLY A 244 2.86 -7.88 34.47
N GLU A 245 1.66 -8.22 34.04
CA GLU A 245 0.60 -8.77 34.90
C GLU A 245 0.87 -10.22 35.37
N GLY A 246 2.02 -10.79 35.00
CA GLY A 246 2.44 -12.15 35.37
C GLY A 246 3.23 -12.29 36.67
N LYS A 247 3.55 -11.22 37.38
CA LYS A 247 4.36 -11.29 38.63
C LYS A 247 3.59 -10.85 39.86
N GLY A 248 2.55 -11.61 40.24
CA GLY A 248 1.72 -11.29 41.42
C GLY A 248 1.24 -12.51 42.21
N LYS A 249 1.89 -13.68 42.13
CA LYS A 249 1.71 -14.75 43.13
C LYS A 249 2.99 -14.94 43.92
N ARG A 250 3.27 -14.01 44.83
CA ARG A 250 4.14 -14.33 45.98
C ARG A 250 3.44 -15.40 46.81
N HIS A 251 4.04 -16.57 46.82
CA HIS A 251 3.72 -17.60 47.79
C HIS A 251 4.01 -17.00 49.17
N ASN A 252 2.97 -16.60 49.88
CA ASN A 252 3.01 -16.46 51.31
C ASN A 252 3.13 -17.90 51.90
N ARG A 253 4.32 -18.37 52.08
CA ARG A 253 4.57 -19.44 53.06
C ARG A 253 4.49 -18.77 54.46
N SER A 254 3.31 -18.79 55.04
CA SER A 254 3.16 -18.63 56.47
C SER A 254 3.78 -19.83 57.14
N GLY A 255 4.95 -19.65 57.73
CA GLY A 255 5.47 -20.57 58.75
C GLY A 255 4.56 -20.48 59.96
N GLY A 256 3.97 -21.59 60.33
CA GLY A 256 3.35 -21.81 61.63
C GLY A 256 4.29 -22.59 62.49
N VAL A 257 4.55 -22.08 63.64
CA VAL A 257 5.10 -22.76 64.80
C VAL A 257 3.98 -23.54 65.47
#